data_4c23e05085defab4a0f6f8afef79ff43
#
_entry.id   4c23e05085defab4a0f6f8afef79ff43
#
_cell.length_a   1.000
_cell.length_b   1.000
_cell.length_c   1.000
_cell.angle_alpha   90.00
_cell.angle_beta   90.00
_cell.angle_gamma   90.00
#
_symmetry.space_group_name_H-M   'P 1'
#
loop_
_entity.id
_entity.type
_entity.pdbx_description
1 polymer ?
#
loop_
_entity_poly.entity_id
_entity_poly.type
_entity_poly.pdbx_seq_one_letter_code
_entity_poly.pdbx_strand_id
1 'polypeptide(L)'
;VEAASIPLVGLTTIQVFEKANMKSGDKVLIHAGSGGIGTFAIQYAKSKGAYVYTTTSTNNVDWIKNLGADRVIDYKKENYLDIVKDIDIVYDTLGKNYTIDAFKVIKSGGKIISIIGELDDETAKELGLNSFIRFLLSLKRMKITKQAKKKSAMYKFVLMQPNASQLDDI
;
A
#
# COMPACT_ATOMS: atom_id res chain seq x y z
N VAL A 1 -26.18 6.07 3.17
CA VAL A 1 -25.17 6.33 2.10
C VAL A 1 -23.77 6.17 2.65
N GLU A 2 -23.45 6.73 3.83
CA GLU A 2 -22.10 6.68 4.43
C GLU A 2 -21.63 5.25 4.67
N ALA A 3 -22.46 4.40 5.29
CA ALA A 3 -22.14 2.99 5.55
C ALA A 3 -21.82 2.19 4.27
N ALA A 4 -22.39 2.53 3.12
CA ALA A 4 -22.15 1.82 1.87
C ALA A 4 -20.77 2.12 1.25
N SER A 5 -20.10 3.20 1.64
CA SER A 5 -18.78 3.59 1.11
C SER A 5 -17.62 2.89 1.82
N ILE A 6 -17.86 2.33 3.02
CA ILE A 6 -16.81 1.80 3.90
C ILE A 6 -16.40 0.37 3.56
N PRO A 7 -17.30 -0.60 3.25
CA PRO A 7 -16.93 -2.01 3.18
C PRO A 7 -15.77 -2.32 2.24
N LEU A 8 -15.81 -1.78 1.02
CA LEU A 8 -14.75 -2.06 0.04
C LEU A 8 -13.40 -1.50 0.46
N VAL A 9 -13.35 -0.24 0.86
CA VAL A 9 -12.08 0.41 1.23
C VAL A 9 -11.56 -0.11 2.57
N GLY A 10 -12.46 -0.42 3.51
CA GLY A 10 -12.13 -0.99 4.81
C GLY A 10 -11.52 -2.37 4.66
N LEU A 11 -12.22 -3.31 4.02
CA LEU A 11 -11.72 -4.67 3.78
C LEU A 11 -10.39 -4.67 3.02
N THR A 12 -10.29 -3.86 1.94
CA THR A 12 -9.05 -3.74 1.18
C THR A 12 -7.90 -3.30 2.08
N THR A 13 -8.13 -2.29 2.91
CA THR A 13 -7.10 -1.75 3.81
C THR A 13 -6.69 -2.74 4.89
N ILE A 14 -7.65 -3.38 5.54
CA ILE A 14 -7.37 -4.39 6.58
C ILE A 14 -6.53 -5.52 5.99
N GLN A 15 -6.94 -6.08 4.85
CA GLN A 15 -6.24 -7.18 4.20
C GLN A 15 -4.84 -6.80 3.73
N VAL A 16 -4.62 -5.56 3.27
CA VAL A 16 -3.30 -5.03 2.95
C VAL A 16 -2.39 -5.00 4.19
N PHE A 17 -2.87 -4.47 5.30
CA PHE A 17 -2.06 -4.37 6.51
C PHE A 17 -1.87 -5.72 7.22
N GLU A 18 -2.82 -6.63 7.15
CA GLU A 18 -2.65 -8.02 7.58
C GLU A 18 -1.60 -8.75 6.73
N LYS A 19 -1.68 -8.66 5.39
CA LYS A 19 -0.68 -9.25 4.49
C LYS A 19 0.71 -8.65 4.74
N ALA A 20 0.77 -7.37 5.11
CA ALA A 20 2.00 -6.70 5.52
C ALA A 20 2.45 -7.13 6.93
N ASN A 21 1.60 -7.76 7.75
CA ASN A 21 1.85 -7.99 9.18
C ASN A 21 2.30 -6.70 9.88
N MET A 22 1.49 -5.64 9.70
CA MET A 22 1.76 -4.31 10.26
C MET A 22 1.76 -4.36 11.79
N LYS A 23 2.69 -3.63 12.38
CA LYS A 23 2.87 -3.54 13.84
C LYS A 23 2.85 -2.08 14.30
N SER A 24 2.55 -1.89 15.56
CA SER A 24 2.73 -0.58 16.21
C SER A 24 4.18 -0.13 16.09
N GLY A 25 4.36 1.15 15.75
CA GLY A 25 5.67 1.75 15.50
C GLY A 25 6.20 1.62 14.07
N ASP A 26 5.58 0.80 13.19
CA ASP A 26 5.97 0.72 11.79
C ASP A 26 5.80 2.07 11.08
N LYS A 27 6.75 2.42 10.23
CA LYS A 27 6.66 3.55 9.29
C LYS A 27 5.94 3.10 8.04
N VAL A 28 4.81 3.70 7.77
CA VAL A 28 3.95 3.34 6.62
C VAL A 28 3.88 4.50 5.64
N LEU A 29 4.15 4.24 4.36
CA LEU A 29 3.89 5.17 3.28
C LEU A 29 2.59 4.78 2.56
N ILE A 30 1.60 5.67 2.57
CA ILE A 30 0.33 5.50 1.88
C ILE A 30 0.25 6.51 0.73
N HIS A 31 0.25 6.04 -0.51
CA HIS A 31 0.06 6.94 -1.65
C HIS A 31 -1.40 7.37 -1.80
N ALA A 32 -1.61 8.55 -2.42
CA ALA A 32 -2.93 9.12 -2.68
C ALA A 32 -3.83 9.21 -1.43
N GLY A 33 -3.31 9.82 -0.35
CA GLY A 33 -3.98 9.92 0.96
C GLY A 33 -5.36 10.53 0.94
N SER A 34 -5.68 11.40 -0.04
CA SER A 34 -7.00 12.02 -0.20
C SER A 34 -8.00 11.18 -0.99
N GLY A 35 -7.60 10.00 -1.47
CA GLY A 35 -8.52 9.06 -2.10
C GLY A 35 -9.31 8.25 -1.07
N GLY A 36 -10.39 7.58 -1.50
CA GLY A 36 -11.25 6.80 -0.59
C GLY A 36 -10.49 5.75 0.23
N ILE A 37 -9.58 5.00 -0.42
CA ILE A 37 -8.72 4.04 0.29
C ILE A 37 -7.73 4.76 1.20
N GLY A 38 -7.08 5.83 0.70
CA GLY A 38 -6.06 6.57 1.45
C GLY A 38 -6.60 7.16 2.76
N THR A 39 -7.79 7.74 2.73
CA THR A 39 -8.42 8.34 3.92
C THR A 39 -8.71 7.31 5.00
N PHE A 40 -9.22 6.15 4.64
CA PHE A 40 -9.45 5.06 5.58
C PHE A 40 -8.12 4.46 6.07
N ALA A 41 -7.17 4.23 5.15
CA ALA A 41 -5.88 3.61 5.47
C ALA A 41 -5.05 4.44 6.45
N ILE A 42 -5.07 5.78 6.33
CA ILE A 42 -4.40 6.70 7.27
C ILE A 42 -4.95 6.49 8.68
N GLN A 43 -6.27 6.58 8.84
CA GLN A 43 -6.93 6.45 10.14
C GLN A 43 -6.70 5.05 10.75
N TYR A 44 -6.85 4.00 9.95
CA TYR A 44 -6.62 2.64 10.39
C TYR A 44 -5.16 2.41 10.82
N ALA A 45 -4.18 2.82 10.02
CA ALA A 45 -2.77 2.69 10.38
C ALA A 45 -2.45 3.46 11.66
N LYS A 46 -3.00 4.67 11.83
CA LYS A 46 -2.85 5.46 13.05
C LYS A 46 -3.47 4.79 14.27
N SER A 47 -4.68 4.22 14.15
CA SER A 47 -5.33 3.48 15.25
C SER A 47 -4.52 2.28 15.73
N LYS A 48 -3.70 1.70 14.84
CA LYS A 48 -2.78 0.59 15.15
C LYS A 48 -1.39 1.06 15.60
N GLY A 49 -1.17 2.37 15.76
CA GLY A 49 0.07 2.95 16.29
C GLY A 49 1.19 3.11 15.28
N ALA A 50 0.91 3.09 13.98
CA ALA A 50 1.90 3.33 12.94
C ALA A 50 2.27 4.81 12.83
N TYR A 51 3.48 5.10 12.29
CA TYR A 51 3.89 6.42 11.83
C TYR A 51 3.57 6.54 10.33
N VAL A 52 2.67 7.46 9.98
CA VAL A 52 2.08 7.52 8.65
C VAL A 52 2.63 8.68 7.82
N TYR A 53 3.31 8.33 6.73
CA TYR A 53 3.61 9.21 5.60
C TYR A 53 2.52 9.06 4.54
N THR A 54 2.12 10.17 3.92
CA THR A 54 1.18 10.10 2.80
C THR A 54 1.44 11.18 1.77
N THR A 55 1.04 10.93 0.52
CA THR A 55 1.13 11.91 -0.57
C THR A 55 -0.25 12.41 -0.95
N THR A 56 -0.38 13.72 -1.17
CA THR A 56 -1.62 14.35 -1.63
C THR A 56 -1.34 15.62 -2.41
N SER A 57 -2.38 16.25 -2.98
CA SER A 57 -2.26 17.56 -3.62
C SER A 57 -2.38 18.69 -2.60
N THR A 58 -1.90 19.89 -2.97
CA THR A 58 -1.84 21.08 -2.12
C THR A 58 -3.15 21.36 -1.36
N ASN A 59 -4.28 21.30 -2.05
CA ASN A 59 -5.59 21.65 -1.46
C ASN A 59 -6.07 20.63 -0.38
N ASN A 60 -5.44 19.48 -0.31
CA ASN A 60 -5.85 18.41 0.60
C ASN A 60 -4.92 18.25 1.80
N VAL A 61 -3.80 19.01 1.86
CA VAL A 61 -2.75 18.81 2.87
C VAL A 61 -3.32 18.96 4.29
N ASP A 62 -4.04 20.04 4.56
CA ASP A 62 -4.50 20.36 5.93
C ASP A 62 -5.49 19.33 6.46
N TRP A 63 -6.50 18.97 5.65
CA TRP A 63 -7.50 18.03 6.13
C TRP A 63 -6.93 16.59 6.23
N ILE A 64 -6.01 16.19 5.37
CA ILE A 64 -5.32 14.90 5.48
C ILE A 64 -4.44 14.84 6.73
N LYS A 65 -3.80 15.95 7.08
CA LYS A 65 -3.08 16.07 8.35
C LYS A 65 -4.03 15.90 9.55
N ASN A 66 -5.21 16.48 9.47
CA ASN A 66 -6.23 16.36 10.51
C ASN A 66 -6.80 14.93 10.65
N LEU A 67 -6.71 14.10 9.61
CA LEU A 67 -7.03 12.65 9.70
C LEU A 67 -5.99 11.85 10.48
N GLY A 68 -4.86 12.47 10.86
CA GLY A 68 -3.86 11.86 11.71
C GLY A 68 -2.57 11.45 11.00
N ALA A 69 -2.38 11.77 9.72
CA ALA A 69 -1.10 11.53 9.05
C ALA A 69 0.02 12.34 9.71
N ASP A 70 1.13 11.69 10.09
CA ASP A 70 2.27 12.33 10.76
C ASP A 70 3.05 13.22 9.80
N ARG A 71 3.20 12.80 8.54
CA ARG A 71 3.83 13.60 7.48
C ARG A 71 3.01 13.53 6.20
N VAL A 72 2.45 14.67 5.81
CA VAL A 72 1.75 14.84 4.53
C VAL A 72 2.72 15.49 3.54
N ILE A 73 2.84 14.90 2.36
CA ILE A 73 3.75 15.33 1.29
C ILE A 73 2.90 15.86 0.15
N ASP A 74 3.03 17.14 -0.14
CA ASP A 74 2.39 17.78 -1.30
C ASP A 74 3.19 17.44 -2.56
N TYR A 75 2.73 16.45 -3.34
CA TYR A 75 3.43 15.98 -4.54
C TYR A 75 3.57 17.05 -5.65
N LYS A 76 2.89 18.20 -5.53
CA LYS A 76 3.04 19.34 -6.44
C LYS A 76 4.24 20.22 -6.09
N LYS A 77 4.73 20.14 -4.84
CA LYS A 77 5.82 20.98 -4.32
C LYS A 77 7.04 20.19 -3.89
N GLU A 78 6.83 18.94 -3.48
CA GLU A 78 7.85 18.10 -2.89
C GLU A 78 7.92 16.73 -3.59
N ASN A 79 9.12 16.20 -3.76
CA ASN A 79 9.29 14.83 -4.20
C ASN A 79 9.42 13.92 -2.98
N TYR A 80 8.51 12.99 -2.81
CA TYR A 80 8.50 12.07 -1.66
C TYR A 80 9.78 11.23 -1.56
N LEU A 81 10.47 10.97 -2.68
CA LEU A 81 11.73 10.22 -2.70
C LEU A 81 12.88 10.92 -1.98
N ASP A 82 12.81 12.26 -1.85
CA ASP A 82 13.83 13.05 -1.15
C ASP A 82 13.55 13.13 0.35
N ILE A 83 12.29 12.89 0.75
CA ILE A 83 11.80 13.08 2.12
C ILE A 83 11.72 11.74 2.87
N VAL A 84 11.24 10.70 2.20
CA VAL A 84 10.85 9.43 2.82
C VAL A 84 11.99 8.42 2.72
N LYS A 85 12.39 7.83 3.87
CA LYS A 85 13.44 6.79 3.93
C LYS A 85 13.11 5.76 5.00
N ASP A 86 13.65 4.57 4.81
CA ASP A 86 13.57 3.46 5.78
C ASP A 86 12.13 3.11 6.18
N ILE A 87 11.27 3.01 5.18
CA ILE A 87 9.87 2.65 5.33
C ILE A 87 9.72 1.15 5.57
N ASP A 88 8.90 0.78 6.55
CA ASP A 88 8.56 -0.60 6.86
C ASP A 88 7.56 -1.16 5.85
N ILE A 89 6.52 -0.38 5.53
CA ILE A 89 5.42 -0.79 4.66
C ILE A 89 5.10 0.33 3.67
N VAL A 90 5.06 0.00 2.38
CA VAL A 90 4.49 0.88 1.35
C VAL A 90 3.14 0.29 0.92
N TYR A 91 2.08 1.06 1.11
CA TYR A 91 0.76 0.77 0.55
C TYR A 91 0.66 1.44 -0.81
N ASP A 92 0.90 0.65 -1.86
CA ASP A 92 0.92 1.14 -3.24
C ASP A 92 -0.50 1.12 -3.84
N THR A 93 -1.09 2.31 -3.93
CA THR A 93 -2.41 2.57 -4.54
C THR A 93 -2.32 3.19 -5.93
N LEU A 94 -1.11 3.42 -6.47
CA LEU A 94 -0.88 4.11 -7.72
C LEU A 94 -0.27 3.23 -8.83
N GLY A 95 0.51 2.22 -8.45
CA GLY A 95 1.11 1.28 -9.39
C GLY A 95 2.22 1.88 -10.28
N LYS A 96 2.58 1.18 -11.36
CA LYS A 96 3.54 1.64 -12.37
C LYS A 96 4.88 2.08 -11.78
N ASN A 97 5.29 3.33 -12.04
CA ASN A 97 6.56 3.89 -11.52
C ASN A 97 6.57 3.98 -10.00
N TYR A 98 5.42 4.22 -9.34
CA TYR A 98 5.33 4.29 -7.89
C TYR A 98 5.69 2.95 -7.24
N THR A 99 5.28 1.83 -7.82
CA THR A 99 5.70 0.49 -7.35
C THR A 99 7.22 0.31 -7.42
N ILE A 100 7.85 0.78 -8.51
CA ILE A 100 9.31 0.67 -8.67
C ILE A 100 10.03 1.64 -7.74
N ASP A 101 9.54 2.86 -7.59
CA ASP A 101 10.13 3.89 -6.75
C ASP A 101 10.00 3.56 -5.25
N ALA A 102 8.98 2.78 -4.87
CA ALA A 102 8.84 2.26 -3.51
C ALA A 102 10.09 1.52 -3.02
N PHE A 103 10.82 0.83 -3.92
CA PHE A 103 12.08 0.16 -3.58
C PHE A 103 13.23 1.12 -3.25
N LYS A 104 13.11 2.41 -3.57
CA LYS A 104 14.12 3.42 -3.19
C LYS A 104 13.97 3.86 -1.74
N VAL A 105 12.75 3.84 -1.23
CA VAL A 105 12.39 4.33 0.12
C VAL A 105 12.18 3.23 1.15
N ILE A 106 11.93 1.99 0.70
CA ILE A 106 11.72 0.85 1.58
C ILE A 106 13.02 0.45 2.28
N LYS A 107 12.96 0.06 3.56
CA LYS A 107 14.09 -0.55 4.26
C LYS A 107 14.36 -1.98 3.78
N SER A 108 15.53 -2.52 4.10
CA SER A 108 15.78 -3.96 3.94
C SER A 108 14.81 -4.78 4.77
N GLY A 109 14.20 -5.80 4.18
CA GLY A 109 13.14 -6.59 4.82
C GLY A 109 11.76 -5.94 4.87
N GLY A 110 11.62 -4.71 4.36
CA GLY A 110 10.33 -4.03 4.30
C GLY A 110 9.37 -4.64 3.26
N LYS A 111 8.14 -4.15 3.24
CA LYS A 111 7.05 -4.77 2.49
C LYS A 111 6.33 -3.73 1.61
N ILE A 112 6.16 -4.06 0.35
CA ILE A 112 5.39 -3.27 -0.61
C ILE A 112 4.14 -4.08 -0.94
N ILE A 113 2.99 -3.56 -0.57
CA ILE A 113 1.70 -4.19 -0.84
C ILE A 113 0.94 -3.31 -1.82
N SER A 114 0.65 -3.86 -3.00
CA SER A 114 -0.04 -3.16 -4.06
C SER A 114 -1.45 -3.71 -4.28
N ILE A 115 -2.37 -2.83 -4.63
CA ILE A 115 -3.75 -3.17 -5.01
C ILE A 115 -4.04 -2.87 -6.49
N ILE A 116 -3.04 -2.35 -7.20
CA ILE A 116 -3.17 -1.94 -8.61
C ILE A 116 -1.96 -2.33 -9.47
N GLY A 117 -0.91 -2.88 -8.84
CA GLY A 117 0.33 -3.29 -9.51
C GLY A 117 0.24 -4.64 -10.20
N GLU A 118 1.40 -5.23 -10.46
CA GLU A 118 1.49 -6.55 -11.10
C GLU A 118 1.15 -7.67 -10.10
N LEU A 119 0.36 -8.64 -10.54
CA LEU A 119 0.03 -9.82 -9.72
C LEU A 119 1.29 -10.57 -9.30
N ASP A 120 1.43 -10.89 -8.03
CA ASP A 120 2.46 -11.83 -7.59
C ASP A 120 2.07 -13.29 -7.88
N ASP A 121 3.02 -14.22 -7.74
CA ASP A 121 2.80 -15.62 -8.14
C ASP A 121 1.81 -16.35 -7.23
N GLU A 122 1.76 -15.98 -5.94
CA GLU A 122 0.82 -16.55 -4.97
C GLU A 122 -0.61 -16.17 -5.34
N THR A 123 -0.87 -14.88 -5.53
CA THR A 123 -2.19 -14.39 -5.96
C THR A 123 -2.60 -14.95 -7.33
N ALA A 124 -1.66 -15.07 -8.26
CA ALA A 124 -1.93 -15.68 -9.57
C ALA A 124 -2.32 -17.17 -9.47
N LYS A 125 -1.77 -17.91 -8.50
CA LYS A 125 -2.16 -19.30 -8.18
C LYS A 125 -3.55 -19.37 -7.55
N GLU A 126 -3.82 -18.50 -6.56
CA GLU A 126 -5.11 -18.41 -5.90
C GLU A 126 -6.25 -18.12 -6.89
N LEU A 127 -5.97 -17.34 -7.94
CA LEU A 127 -6.90 -17.07 -9.05
C LEU A 127 -7.02 -18.24 -10.05
N GLY A 128 -6.34 -19.36 -9.83
CA GLY A 128 -6.40 -20.53 -10.70
C GLY A 128 -5.73 -20.34 -12.07
N LEU A 129 -4.83 -19.34 -12.22
CA LEU A 129 -4.18 -19.08 -13.49
C LEU A 129 -3.20 -20.21 -13.85
N ASN A 130 -3.25 -20.69 -15.08
CA ASN A 130 -2.39 -21.76 -15.55
C ASN A 130 -0.91 -21.35 -15.61
N SER A 131 0.00 -22.31 -15.70
CA SER A 131 1.45 -22.09 -15.64
C SER A 131 1.98 -21.20 -16.75
N PHE A 132 1.37 -21.21 -17.94
CA PHE A 132 1.79 -20.38 -19.06
C PHE A 132 1.47 -18.90 -18.81
N ILE A 133 0.25 -18.60 -18.35
CA ILE A 133 -0.15 -17.23 -17.99
C ILE A 133 0.73 -16.71 -16.85
N ARG A 134 0.97 -17.52 -15.82
CA ARG A 134 1.85 -17.17 -14.70
C ARG A 134 3.27 -16.88 -15.15
N PHE A 135 3.79 -17.63 -16.11
CA PHE A 135 5.09 -17.36 -16.74
C PHE A 135 5.11 -15.99 -17.43
N LEU A 136 4.08 -15.66 -18.24
CA LEU A 136 3.98 -14.34 -18.87
C LEU A 136 3.91 -13.20 -17.84
N LEU A 137 3.13 -13.37 -16.77
CA LEU A 137 3.05 -12.40 -15.67
C LEU A 137 4.41 -12.26 -14.95
N SER A 138 5.17 -13.35 -14.82
CA SER A 138 6.50 -13.29 -14.22
C SER A 138 7.49 -12.43 -15.03
N LEU A 139 7.39 -12.45 -16.36
CA LEU A 139 8.18 -11.59 -17.24
C LEU A 139 7.85 -10.11 -17.04
N LYS A 140 6.56 -9.76 -16.95
CA LYS A 140 6.14 -8.38 -16.63
C LYS A 140 6.66 -7.93 -15.27
N ARG A 141 6.59 -8.81 -14.27
CA ARG A 141 7.03 -8.53 -12.90
C ARG A 141 8.56 -8.58 -12.70
N MET A 142 9.34 -8.90 -13.72
CA MET A 142 10.78 -9.14 -13.59
C MET A 142 11.53 -7.96 -12.96
N LYS A 143 11.18 -6.71 -13.30
CA LYS A 143 11.77 -5.51 -12.69
C LYS A 143 11.48 -5.44 -11.18
N ILE A 144 10.23 -5.67 -10.77
CA ILE A 144 9.79 -5.70 -9.37
C ILE A 144 10.54 -6.79 -8.62
N THR A 145 10.58 -8.02 -9.16
CA THR A 145 11.28 -9.15 -8.55
C THR A 145 12.77 -8.88 -8.35
N LYS A 146 13.42 -8.26 -9.35
CA LYS A 146 14.84 -7.87 -9.26
C LYS A 146 15.09 -6.86 -8.14
N GLN A 147 14.25 -5.84 -8.03
CA GLN A 147 14.35 -4.82 -6.97
C GLN A 147 14.05 -5.39 -5.59
N ALA A 148 13.01 -6.24 -5.49
CA ALA A 148 12.66 -6.92 -4.25
C ALA A 148 13.83 -7.76 -3.73
N LYS A 149 14.45 -8.56 -4.58
CA LYS A 149 15.67 -9.34 -4.22
C LYS A 149 16.83 -8.44 -3.79
N LYS A 150 17.10 -7.34 -4.54
CA LYS A 150 18.19 -6.41 -4.22
C LYS A 150 18.04 -5.76 -2.84
N LYS A 151 16.80 -5.47 -2.45
CA LYS A 151 16.45 -4.81 -1.17
C LYS A 151 16.10 -5.82 -0.07
N SER A 152 16.10 -7.13 -0.37
CA SER A 152 15.53 -8.14 0.53
C SER A 152 14.10 -7.79 0.98
N ALA A 153 13.36 -7.09 0.13
CA ALA A 153 12.02 -6.61 0.43
C ALA A 153 10.95 -7.56 -0.15
N MET A 154 9.79 -7.60 0.48
CA MET A 154 8.64 -8.35 -0.01
C MET A 154 7.79 -7.46 -0.93
N TYR A 155 7.35 -8.00 -2.05
CA TYR A 155 6.29 -7.43 -2.87
C TYR A 155 5.12 -8.39 -2.92
N LYS A 156 3.91 -7.91 -2.63
CA LYS A 156 2.66 -8.67 -2.72
C LYS A 156 1.57 -7.83 -3.37
N PHE A 157 0.69 -8.50 -4.09
CA PHE A 157 -0.56 -7.94 -4.58
C PHE A 157 -1.70 -8.38 -3.66
N VAL A 158 -2.66 -7.52 -3.42
CA VAL A 158 -3.87 -7.84 -2.66
C VAL A 158 -5.08 -7.59 -3.56
N LEU A 159 -5.83 -8.64 -3.81
CA LEU A 159 -7.17 -8.59 -4.36
C LEU A 159 -8.14 -8.80 -3.18
N MET A 160 -8.93 -7.78 -2.86
CA MET A 160 -9.86 -7.82 -1.74
C MET A 160 -10.80 -9.02 -1.86
N GLN A 161 -10.94 -9.75 -0.76
CA GLN A 161 -11.88 -10.84 -0.61
C GLN A 161 -12.97 -10.46 0.39
N PRO A 162 -14.24 -10.81 0.13
CA PRO A 162 -15.30 -10.63 1.11
C PRO A 162 -14.99 -11.37 2.41
N ASN A 163 -15.10 -10.68 3.55
CA ASN A 163 -14.87 -11.26 4.87
C ASN A 163 -15.80 -10.62 5.89
N ALA A 164 -16.76 -11.41 6.38
CA ALA A 164 -17.79 -10.92 7.30
C ALA A 164 -17.20 -10.50 8.66
N SER A 165 -16.25 -11.26 9.21
CA SER A 165 -15.64 -10.91 10.50
C SER A 165 -14.84 -9.63 10.45
N GLN A 166 -14.16 -9.35 9.33
CA GLN A 166 -13.44 -8.07 9.14
C GLN A 166 -14.40 -6.89 8.97
N LEU A 167 -15.64 -7.12 8.50
CA LEU A 167 -16.65 -6.07 8.43
C LEU A 167 -17.15 -5.67 9.82
N ASP A 168 -17.19 -6.60 10.75
CA ASP A 168 -17.59 -6.32 12.15
C ASP A 168 -16.52 -5.49 12.89
N ASP A 169 -15.26 -5.51 12.42
CA ASP A 169 -14.14 -4.74 12.97
C ASP A 169 -14.06 -3.29 12.43
N ILE A 170 -14.89 -2.93 11.45
CA ILE A 170 -14.92 -1.61 10.79
C ILE A 170 -16.00 -0.71 11.37
#